data_b958997aa73ad672d10812a39c8b598a
#
_entry.id   b958997aa73ad672d10812a39c8b598a
#
_cell.length_a   1.000
_cell.length_b   1.000
_cell.length_c   1.000
_cell.angle_alpha   90.00
_cell.angle_beta   90.00
_cell.angle_gamma   90.00
#
_symmetry.space_group_name_H-M   'P 1'
#
loop_
_entity.id
_entity.type
_entity.pdbx_description
1 polymer ?
#
loop_
_entity_poly.entity_id
_entity_poly.type
_entity_poly.pdbx_seq_one_letter_code
_entity_poly.pdbx_strand_id
1 'polypeptide(L)'
;MRLAVDHETHYTYESPLRFSTQYLRLMPRDSARQKVVEWRIEAPARCVQTQDGYGNVLHVLTIDQPTSEIRIRAVGVVDTAPAADEPSDFVGVPLSPLLFLRTTLRTEADAAIEAFAEPFQSRAGMLEGLRELASAIHRRMPFRPGETHVASSAAEAFAIGSGVCQDHAHVFIACCRRLGVPARYVSGYVFSPGHAELHVASHAWAEAWVGERWHSFDVANDCPAGEDHIKLAMGADYFDASPIRGVRVGGGVESMTAAAQVSRLSQQQ
;
A
#
# COMPACT_ATOMS: atom_id res chain seq x y z
N MET A 1 -7.54 16.78 -7.50
CA MET A 1 -7.52 16.18 -8.87
C MET A 1 -8.66 15.18 -8.99
N ARG A 2 -9.23 14.90 -10.18
CA ARG A 2 -10.18 13.79 -10.37
C ARG A 2 -9.49 12.66 -11.12
N LEU A 3 -9.45 11.50 -10.50
CA LEU A 3 -8.74 10.32 -10.99
C LEU A 3 -9.71 9.17 -11.22
N ALA A 4 -9.60 8.50 -12.38
CA ALA A 4 -10.30 7.26 -12.67
C ALA A 4 -9.32 6.09 -12.55
N VAL A 5 -9.79 5.00 -11.96
CA VAL A 5 -9.02 3.77 -11.74
C VAL A 5 -9.71 2.61 -12.44
N ASP A 6 -8.92 1.76 -13.08
CA ASP A 6 -9.32 0.45 -13.59
C ASP A 6 -8.21 -0.55 -13.20
N HIS A 7 -8.51 -1.44 -12.26
CA HIS A 7 -7.57 -2.42 -11.75
C HIS A 7 -8.17 -3.81 -11.88
N GLU A 8 -7.52 -4.67 -12.65
CA GLU A 8 -7.88 -6.08 -12.78
C GLU A 8 -6.76 -6.98 -12.21
N THR A 9 -7.17 -7.98 -11.44
CA THR A 9 -6.32 -9.10 -11.02
C THR A 9 -6.94 -10.40 -11.50
N HIS A 10 -6.14 -11.19 -12.19
CA HIS A 10 -6.57 -12.47 -12.76
C HIS A 10 -5.66 -13.58 -12.25
N TYR A 11 -6.26 -14.54 -11.57
CA TYR A 11 -5.64 -15.78 -11.12
C TYR A 11 -6.04 -16.92 -12.05
N THR A 12 -5.08 -17.74 -12.43
CA THR A 12 -5.31 -19.00 -13.15
C THR A 12 -4.65 -20.16 -12.40
N TYR A 13 -5.27 -21.33 -12.47
CA TYR A 13 -4.90 -22.51 -11.70
C TYR A 13 -4.68 -23.69 -12.63
N GLU A 14 -3.63 -24.47 -12.36
CA GLU A 14 -3.30 -25.69 -13.12
C GLU A 14 -4.43 -26.73 -13.09
N SER A 15 -5.16 -26.83 -11.99
CA SER A 15 -6.34 -27.67 -11.80
C SER A 15 -7.44 -26.90 -11.12
N PRO A 16 -8.72 -27.31 -11.19
CA PRO A 16 -9.78 -26.58 -10.55
C PRO A 16 -9.58 -26.41 -9.03
N LEU A 17 -9.77 -25.20 -8.54
CA LEU A 17 -9.98 -24.92 -7.12
C LEU A 17 -11.24 -25.64 -6.65
N ARG A 18 -11.22 -26.15 -5.42
CA ARG A 18 -12.42 -26.67 -4.74
C ARG A 18 -13.08 -25.61 -3.85
N PHE A 19 -12.27 -24.71 -3.32
CA PHE A 19 -12.71 -23.65 -2.42
C PHE A 19 -11.69 -22.52 -2.40
N SER A 20 -12.16 -21.27 -2.30
CA SER A 20 -11.30 -20.11 -2.04
C SER A 20 -12.04 -19.05 -1.24
N THR A 21 -11.33 -18.43 -0.29
CA THR A 21 -11.77 -17.19 0.36
C THR A 21 -10.73 -16.13 0.12
N GLN A 22 -11.16 -15.01 -0.48
CA GLN A 22 -10.30 -13.86 -0.79
C GLN A 22 -10.74 -12.65 0.04
N TYR A 23 -9.78 -11.96 0.63
CA TYR A 23 -9.93 -10.71 1.37
C TYR A 23 -9.46 -9.56 0.49
N LEU A 24 -10.39 -8.72 0.04
CA LEU A 24 -10.14 -7.66 -0.94
C LEU A 24 -10.15 -6.30 -0.24
N ARG A 25 -9.03 -5.60 -0.26
CA ARG A 25 -8.89 -4.21 0.18
C ARG A 25 -8.72 -3.32 -1.05
N LEU A 26 -9.71 -3.36 -1.93
CA LEU A 26 -9.69 -2.70 -3.23
C LEU A 26 -10.65 -1.50 -3.30
N MET A 27 -11.27 -1.12 -2.19
CA MET A 27 -12.19 0.01 -2.13
C MET A 27 -11.61 1.12 -1.26
N PRO A 28 -11.36 2.32 -1.82
CA PRO A 28 -10.91 3.47 -1.05
C PRO A 28 -12.00 3.96 -0.09
N ARG A 29 -11.58 4.70 0.94
CA ARG A 29 -12.48 5.39 1.87
C ARG A 29 -12.41 6.88 1.66
N ASP A 30 -13.48 7.57 2.01
CA ASP A 30 -13.44 9.02 2.14
C ASP A 30 -12.49 9.43 3.28
N SER A 31 -11.72 10.46 3.03
CA SER A 31 -10.83 11.11 4.01
C SER A 31 -10.76 12.62 3.74
N ALA A 32 -9.98 13.34 4.53
CA ALA A 32 -9.73 14.77 4.28
C ALA A 32 -9.06 15.01 2.91
N ARG A 33 -8.37 14.00 2.36
CA ARG A 33 -7.58 14.10 1.13
C ARG A 33 -8.21 13.46 -0.09
N GLN A 34 -9.18 12.59 0.11
CA GLN A 34 -9.83 11.91 -1.00
C GLN A 34 -11.33 11.73 -0.76
N LYS A 35 -12.11 11.85 -1.83
CA LYS A 35 -13.55 11.65 -1.86
C LYS A 35 -13.89 10.65 -2.94
N VAL A 36 -14.50 9.53 -2.57
CA VAL A 36 -14.99 8.52 -3.51
C VAL A 36 -16.24 9.05 -4.21
N VAL A 37 -16.15 9.25 -5.52
CA VAL A 37 -17.28 9.71 -6.36
C VAL A 37 -18.15 8.52 -6.75
N GLU A 38 -17.51 7.48 -7.28
CA GLU A 38 -18.12 6.20 -7.59
C GLU A 38 -17.07 5.10 -7.48
N TRP A 39 -17.48 3.88 -7.07
CA TRP A 39 -16.59 2.75 -6.99
C TRP A 39 -17.36 1.44 -7.00
N ARG A 40 -16.86 0.47 -7.76
CA ARG A 40 -17.41 -0.89 -7.79
C ARG A 40 -16.30 -1.93 -7.81
N ILE A 41 -16.59 -3.10 -7.27
CA ILE A 41 -15.78 -4.30 -7.35
C ILE A 41 -16.58 -5.34 -8.12
N GLU A 42 -16.02 -5.80 -9.22
CA GLU A 42 -16.54 -6.90 -10.04
C GLU A 42 -15.79 -8.17 -9.64
N ALA A 43 -16.52 -9.22 -9.30
CA ALA A 43 -15.96 -10.51 -8.85
C ALA A 43 -16.86 -11.67 -9.31
N PRO A 44 -16.33 -12.91 -9.42
CA PRO A 44 -17.09 -14.04 -9.93
C PRO A 44 -18.22 -14.53 -9.00
N ALA A 45 -18.24 -14.06 -7.76
CA ALA A 45 -19.29 -14.35 -6.79
C ALA A 45 -19.57 -13.13 -5.90
N ARG A 46 -20.64 -13.21 -5.11
CA ARG A 46 -21.03 -12.14 -4.19
C ARG A 46 -19.95 -11.89 -3.15
N CYS A 47 -19.54 -10.65 -3.00
CA CYS A 47 -18.67 -10.17 -1.93
C CYS A 47 -19.51 -9.67 -0.73
N VAL A 48 -19.05 -10.02 0.47
CA VAL A 48 -19.59 -9.43 1.71
C VAL A 48 -18.68 -8.29 2.13
N GLN A 49 -19.23 -7.08 2.21
CA GLN A 49 -18.48 -5.92 2.68
C GLN A 49 -18.45 -5.86 4.20
N THR A 50 -17.30 -5.58 4.78
CA THR A 50 -17.04 -5.40 6.21
C THR A 50 -15.87 -4.41 6.39
N GLN A 51 -15.31 -4.37 7.59
CA GLN A 51 -14.07 -3.63 7.89
C GLN A 51 -13.09 -4.57 8.58
N ASP A 52 -11.79 -4.34 8.34
CA ASP A 52 -10.74 -5.02 9.10
C ASP A 52 -10.37 -4.27 10.39
N GLY A 53 -9.43 -4.83 11.16
CA GLY A 53 -8.99 -4.25 12.43
C GLY A 53 -8.31 -2.88 12.31
N TYR A 54 -7.89 -2.48 11.12
CA TYR A 54 -7.33 -1.16 10.82
C TYR A 54 -8.39 -0.17 10.32
N GLY A 55 -9.63 -0.63 10.15
CA GLY A 55 -10.72 0.16 9.61
C GLY A 55 -10.73 0.26 8.09
N ASN A 56 -9.90 -0.50 7.36
CA ASN A 56 -9.98 -0.58 5.92
C ASN A 56 -11.29 -1.20 5.48
N VAL A 57 -11.84 -0.76 4.34
CA VAL A 57 -12.96 -1.45 3.70
C VAL A 57 -12.47 -2.82 3.22
N LEU A 58 -13.13 -3.85 3.69
CA LEU A 58 -12.80 -5.24 3.39
C LEU A 58 -13.98 -5.92 2.69
N HIS A 59 -13.75 -6.48 1.52
CA HIS A 59 -14.71 -7.37 0.88
C HIS A 59 -14.24 -8.82 1.01
N VAL A 60 -15.09 -9.69 1.48
CA VAL A 60 -14.84 -11.13 1.58
C VAL A 60 -15.54 -11.81 0.43
N LEU A 61 -14.76 -12.35 -0.50
CA LEU A 61 -15.20 -13.15 -1.63
C LEU A 61 -15.02 -14.63 -1.28
N THR A 62 -16.10 -15.41 -1.31
CA THR A 62 -16.04 -16.85 -1.15
C THR A 62 -16.45 -17.54 -2.43
N ILE A 63 -15.63 -18.48 -2.90
CA ILE A 63 -15.89 -19.33 -4.07
C ILE A 63 -15.91 -20.77 -3.59
N ASP A 64 -17.06 -21.38 -3.68
CA ASP A 64 -17.37 -22.76 -3.24
C ASP A 64 -17.71 -23.69 -4.40
N GLN A 65 -17.64 -23.20 -5.63
CA GLN A 65 -17.78 -23.97 -6.86
C GLN A 65 -16.42 -24.19 -7.52
N PRO A 66 -16.16 -25.38 -8.10
CA PRO A 66 -14.91 -25.62 -8.80
C PRO A 66 -14.68 -24.61 -9.91
N THR A 67 -13.51 -23.96 -9.90
CA THR A 67 -13.10 -22.99 -10.93
C THR A 67 -11.61 -23.09 -11.22
N SER A 68 -11.22 -22.82 -12.48
CA SER A 68 -9.82 -22.75 -12.89
C SER A 68 -9.31 -21.32 -12.99
N GLU A 69 -10.17 -20.33 -12.76
CA GLU A 69 -9.77 -18.92 -12.78
C GLU A 69 -10.58 -18.08 -11.80
N ILE A 70 -10.00 -16.98 -11.35
CA ILE A 70 -10.66 -15.94 -10.56
C ILE A 70 -10.27 -14.59 -11.15
N ARG A 71 -11.24 -13.80 -11.61
CA ARG A 71 -11.05 -12.41 -12.03
C ARG A 71 -11.70 -11.48 -11.02
N ILE A 72 -10.93 -10.48 -10.60
CA ILE A 72 -11.39 -9.43 -9.68
C ILE A 72 -11.01 -8.10 -10.31
N ARG A 73 -12.00 -7.21 -10.47
CA ARG A 73 -11.77 -5.90 -11.05
C ARG A 73 -12.34 -4.82 -10.14
N ALA A 74 -11.56 -3.79 -9.87
CA ALA A 74 -11.96 -2.60 -9.15
C ALA A 74 -11.96 -1.40 -10.11
N VAL A 75 -13.09 -0.73 -10.23
CA VAL A 75 -13.25 0.42 -11.15
C VAL A 75 -13.95 1.55 -10.40
N GLY A 76 -13.43 2.75 -10.55
CA GLY A 76 -14.07 3.91 -9.91
C GLY A 76 -13.41 5.24 -10.18
N VAL A 77 -13.96 6.27 -9.57
CA VAL A 77 -13.51 7.65 -9.65
C VAL A 77 -13.38 8.23 -8.26
N VAL A 78 -12.25 8.89 -8.03
CA VAL A 78 -11.92 9.52 -6.76
C VAL A 78 -11.48 10.96 -7.01
N ASP A 79 -12.03 11.89 -6.25
CA ASP A 79 -11.53 13.26 -6.15
C ASP A 79 -10.45 13.30 -5.07
N THR A 80 -9.25 13.74 -5.42
CA THR A 80 -8.11 13.87 -4.52
C THR A 80 -7.76 15.34 -4.30
N ALA A 81 -7.25 15.66 -3.10
CA ALA A 81 -6.75 16.98 -2.73
C ALA A 81 -5.23 16.97 -2.58
N PRO A 82 -4.56 18.14 -2.72
CA PRO A 82 -3.14 18.28 -2.42
C PRO A 82 -2.80 17.75 -1.02
N ALA A 83 -1.53 17.36 -0.81
CA ALA A 83 -1.04 16.93 0.48
C ALA A 83 -1.29 18.02 1.52
N ALA A 84 -2.23 17.78 2.42
CA ALA A 84 -2.43 18.54 3.63
C ALA A 84 -1.99 17.66 4.81
N ASP A 85 -1.51 18.28 5.88
CA ASP A 85 -1.26 17.55 7.13
C ASP A 85 -2.57 16.93 7.60
N GLU A 86 -2.70 15.62 7.53
CA GLU A 86 -3.93 14.92 7.91
C GLU A 86 -3.99 14.77 9.44
N PRO A 87 -4.99 15.33 10.10
CA PRO A 87 -5.12 15.15 11.55
C PRO A 87 -5.52 13.73 11.93
N SER A 88 -6.33 13.06 11.14
CA SER A 88 -6.73 11.65 11.31
C SER A 88 -7.48 11.16 10.07
N ASP A 89 -7.19 9.94 9.63
CA ASP A 89 -7.90 9.31 8.50
C ASP A 89 -9.27 8.72 8.90
N PHE A 90 -9.66 8.77 10.17
CA PHE A 90 -10.77 7.98 10.66
C PHE A 90 -11.96 8.81 11.08
N VAL A 91 -13.10 8.50 10.46
CA VAL A 91 -14.42 8.71 11.04
C VAL A 91 -14.72 7.45 11.88
N GLY A 92 -14.50 7.52 13.18
CA GLY A 92 -14.70 6.38 14.09
C GLY A 92 -13.73 6.42 15.29
N VAL A 93 -13.57 5.29 15.97
CA VAL A 93 -12.59 5.18 17.08
C VAL A 93 -11.18 5.13 16.46
N PRO A 94 -10.36 6.17 16.63
CA PRO A 94 -9.03 6.18 16.06
C PRO A 94 -8.17 5.12 16.74
N LEU A 95 -7.43 4.34 15.93
CA LEU A 95 -6.40 3.47 16.46
C LEU A 95 -5.28 4.31 17.08
N SER A 96 -4.82 3.89 18.26
CA SER A 96 -3.64 4.53 18.86
C SER A 96 -2.45 4.44 17.90
N PRO A 97 -1.76 5.56 17.60
CA PRO A 97 -0.53 5.52 16.81
C PRO A 97 0.52 4.56 17.38
N LEU A 98 0.55 4.35 18.69
CA LEU A 98 1.48 3.44 19.36
C LEU A 98 1.36 1.99 18.87
N LEU A 99 0.21 1.59 18.33
CA LEU A 99 0.04 0.28 17.68
C LEU A 99 1.07 0.08 16.55
N PHE A 100 1.44 1.15 15.87
CA PHE A 100 2.35 1.14 14.73
C PHE A 100 3.83 1.27 15.10
N LEU A 101 4.17 1.20 16.40
CA LEU A 101 5.53 0.93 16.87
C LEU A 101 5.87 -0.57 16.84
N ARG A 102 4.86 -1.43 16.77
CA ARG A 102 5.06 -2.88 16.72
C ARG A 102 5.80 -3.29 15.46
N THR A 103 6.92 -3.97 15.63
CA THR A 103 7.64 -4.59 14.51
C THR A 103 6.88 -5.80 13.96
N THR A 104 7.11 -6.11 12.70
CA THR A 104 6.63 -7.32 12.02
C THR A 104 7.83 -8.02 11.37
N LEU A 105 7.67 -9.27 10.99
CA LEU A 105 8.74 -10.00 10.27
C LEU A 105 9.26 -9.27 9.03
N ARG A 106 8.43 -8.39 8.43
CA ARG A 106 8.83 -7.62 7.24
C ARG A 106 9.47 -6.28 7.55
N THR A 107 9.27 -5.75 8.73
CA THR A 107 9.71 -4.41 9.13
C THR A 107 10.60 -4.45 10.37
N GLU A 108 11.22 -5.61 10.65
CA GLU A 108 12.25 -5.74 11.66
C GLU A 108 13.54 -5.11 11.14
N ALA A 109 14.15 -4.26 11.98
CA ALA A 109 15.43 -3.64 11.67
C ALA A 109 16.56 -4.57 12.11
N ASP A 110 17.52 -4.81 11.23
CA ASP A 110 18.80 -5.40 11.57
C ASP A 110 19.82 -4.31 11.96
N ALA A 111 21.01 -4.73 12.37
CA ALA A 111 22.08 -3.80 12.77
C ALA A 111 22.46 -2.80 11.66
N ALA A 112 22.30 -3.16 10.38
CA ALA A 112 22.60 -2.27 9.26
C ALA A 112 21.55 -1.16 9.13
N ILE A 113 20.25 -1.51 9.24
CA ILE A 113 19.15 -0.55 9.25
C ILE A 113 19.22 0.34 10.49
N GLU A 114 19.53 -0.22 11.68
CA GLU A 114 19.68 0.55 12.91
C GLU A 114 20.78 1.61 12.78
N ALA A 115 21.97 1.20 12.33
CA ALA A 115 23.09 2.11 12.13
C ALA A 115 22.79 3.17 11.04
N PHE A 116 22.04 2.81 10.00
CA PHE A 116 21.64 3.74 8.97
C PHE A 116 20.62 4.77 9.46
N ALA A 117 19.68 4.37 10.34
CA ALA A 117 18.64 5.25 10.85
C ALA A 117 19.15 6.24 11.93
N GLU A 118 20.14 5.86 12.73
CA GLU A 118 20.63 6.61 13.90
C GLU A 118 20.94 8.10 13.62
N PRO A 119 21.63 8.49 12.51
CA PRO A 119 21.95 9.88 12.24
C PRO A 119 20.74 10.81 12.04
N PHE A 120 19.54 10.26 11.79
CA PHE A 120 18.32 11.02 11.51
C PHE A 120 17.49 11.33 12.76
N GLN A 121 17.89 10.85 13.94
CA GLN A 121 17.13 10.98 15.20
C GLN A 121 17.01 12.42 15.72
N SER A 122 17.94 13.31 15.43
CA SER A 122 18.04 14.60 16.12
C SER A 122 18.27 15.83 15.22
N ARG A 123 18.12 15.73 13.89
CA ARG A 123 18.37 16.84 12.99
C ARG A 123 17.13 17.71 12.87
N ALA A 124 17.26 19.03 13.10
CA ALA A 124 16.28 20.09 12.82
C ALA A 124 14.79 19.80 13.21
N GLY A 125 14.53 18.79 14.05
CA GLY A 125 13.20 18.26 14.38
C GLY A 125 12.90 16.93 13.69
N MET A 126 12.05 16.10 14.32
CA MET A 126 11.78 14.72 13.88
C MET A 126 11.25 14.65 12.44
N LEU A 127 10.32 15.51 12.05
CA LEU A 127 9.73 15.47 10.71
C LEU A 127 10.77 15.73 9.62
N GLU A 128 11.66 16.68 9.80
CA GLU A 128 12.72 16.96 8.83
C GLU A 128 13.73 15.81 8.77
N GLY A 129 14.11 15.24 9.91
CA GLY A 129 14.94 14.05 9.95
C GLY A 129 14.34 12.88 9.17
N LEU A 130 13.00 12.67 9.23
CA LEU A 130 12.32 11.65 8.46
C LEU A 130 12.27 11.94 6.95
N ARG A 131 12.19 13.22 6.54
CA ARG A 131 12.30 13.61 5.13
C ARG A 131 13.70 13.33 4.58
N GLU A 132 14.73 13.68 5.34
CA GLU A 132 16.13 13.36 4.99
C GLU A 132 16.35 11.85 4.93
N LEU A 133 15.77 11.07 5.86
CA LEU A 133 15.82 9.62 5.87
C LEU A 133 15.16 9.02 4.62
N ALA A 134 13.96 9.48 4.25
CA ALA A 134 13.26 9.03 3.05
C ALA A 134 14.11 9.25 1.79
N SER A 135 14.65 10.46 1.62
CA SER A 135 15.56 10.79 0.51
C SER A 135 16.86 9.98 0.54
N ALA A 136 17.40 9.65 1.73
CA ALA A 136 18.58 8.82 1.85
C ALA A 136 18.31 7.36 1.45
N ILE A 137 17.15 6.81 1.80
CA ILE A 137 16.72 5.47 1.36
C ILE A 137 16.54 5.46 -0.17
N HIS A 138 15.83 6.45 -0.72
CA HIS A 138 15.62 6.57 -2.16
C HIS A 138 16.95 6.55 -2.94
N ARG A 139 17.93 7.33 -2.50
CA ARG A 139 19.26 7.35 -3.15
C ARG A 139 20.04 6.06 -3.00
N ARG A 140 19.88 5.36 -1.85
CA ARG A 140 20.60 4.12 -1.58
C ARG A 140 20.01 2.93 -2.32
N MET A 141 18.69 2.91 -2.52
CA MET A 141 17.94 1.79 -3.07
C MET A 141 17.27 2.18 -4.40
N PRO A 142 17.95 2.08 -5.55
CA PRO A 142 17.31 2.32 -6.84
C PRO A 142 16.13 1.37 -7.06
N PHE A 143 15.08 1.89 -7.73
CA PHE A 143 13.88 1.11 -8.06
C PHE A 143 14.22 0.04 -9.10
N ARG A 144 14.11 -1.26 -8.74
CA ARG A 144 14.41 -2.41 -9.59
C ARG A 144 13.42 -3.54 -9.37
N PRO A 145 12.45 -3.72 -10.28
CA PRO A 145 11.56 -4.87 -10.25
C PRO A 145 12.30 -6.19 -10.44
N GLY A 146 11.85 -7.24 -9.73
CA GLY A 146 12.35 -8.59 -9.87
C GLY A 146 13.57 -8.97 -9.02
N GLU A 147 14.17 -8.03 -8.28
CA GLU A 147 15.27 -8.31 -7.34
C GLU A 147 14.77 -8.75 -5.96
N THR A 148 13.57 -8.36 -5.60
CA THR A 148 12.86 -8.74 -4.38
C THR A 148 11.54 -9.45 -4.71
N HIS A 149 10.91 -10.02 -3.71
CA HIS A 149 9.60 -10.66 -3.84
C HIS A 149 8.66 -10.20 -2.71
N VAL A 150 7.38 -10.50 -2.84
CA VAL A 150 6.32 -10.03 -1.92
C VAL A 150 6.55 -10.41 -0.45
N ALA A 151 7.37 -11.42 -0.18
CA ALA A 151 7.72 -11.86 1.17
C ALA A 151 9.05 -11.28 1.68
N SER A 152 9.79 -10.52 0.87
CA SER A 152 11.07 -9.91 1.28
C SER A 152 10.86 -8.99 2.48
N SER A 153 11.78 -9.07 3.43
CA SER A 153 11.84 -8.20 4.60
C SER A 153 12.60 -6.90 4.29
N ALA A 154 12.43 -5.91 5.16
CA ALA A 154 13.21 -4.66 5.11
C ALA A 154 14.73 -4.92 5.14
N ALA A 155 15.18 -5.83 6.01
CA ALA A 155 16.59 -6.18 6.13
C ALA A 155 17.14 -6.83 4.86
N GLU A 156 16.39 -7.76 4.24
CA GLU A 156 16.78 -8.39 2.97
C GLU A 156 16.86 -7.37 1.84
N ALA A 157 15.83 -6.52 1.65
CA ALA A 157 15.81 -5.50 0.62
C ALA A 157 16.93 -4.46 0.82
N PHE A 158 17.17 -4.05 2.07
CA PHE A 158 18.24 -3.12 2.41
C PHE A 158 19.64 -3.68 2.16
N ALA A 159 19.84 -4.98 2.42
CA ALA A 159 21.09 -5.68 2.13
C ALA A 159 21.33 -5.84 0.62
N ILE A 160 20.28 -6.13 -0.19
CA ILE A 160 20.33 -6.15 -1.66
C ILE A 160 20.68 -4.75 -2.19
N GLY A 161 20.15 -3.68 -1.54
CA GLY A 161 20.39 -2.29 -1.91
C GLY A 161 19.56 -1.80 -3.08
N SER A 162 18.43 -2.47 -3.39
CA SER A 162 17.46 -2.11 -4.43
C SER A 162 16.12 -2.78 -4.11
N GLY A 163 15.06 -2.38 -4.79
CA GLY A 163 13.75 -2.98 -4.61
C GLY A 163 12.65 -2.16 -5.29
N VAL A 164 11.39 -2.43 -4.91
CA VAL A 164 10.22 -1.72 -5.42
C VAL A 164 9.58 -0.86 -4.31
N CYS A 165 8.47 -0.18 -4.60
CA CYS A 165 7.79 0.69 -3.65
C CYS A 165 7.47 0.02 -2.30
N GLN A 166 7.12 -1.28 -2.32
CA GLN A 166 6.90 -2.07 -1.11
C GLN A 166 8.16 -2.11 -0.21
N ASP A 167 9.32 -2.38 -0.81
CA ASP A 167 10.59 -2.50 -0.08
C ASP A 167 11.02 -1.16 0.51
N HIS A 168 10.91 -0.08 -0.27
CA HIS A 168 11.19 1.27 0.18
C HIS A 168 10.33 1.65 1.40
N ALA A 169 9.02 1.34 1.33
CA ALA A 169 8.10 1.59 2.45
C ALA A 169 8.47 0.75 3.69
N HIS A 170 8.80 -0.54 3.53
CA HIS A 170 9.20 -1.41 4.64
C HIS A 170 10.49 -0.96 5.31
N VAL A 171 11.52 -0.59 4.53
CA VAL A 171 12.78 -0.07 5.07
C VAL A 171 12.56 1.23 5.84
N PHE A 172 11.78 2.16 5.28
CA PHE A 172 11.45 3.41 5.97
C PHE A 172 10.70 3.17 7.28
N ILE A 173 9.71 2.27 7.28
CA ILE A 173 8.94 1.90 8.48
C ILE A 173 9.85 1.26 9.54
N ALA A 174 10.77 0.38 9.13
CA ALA A 174 11.74 -0.23 10.05
C ALA A 174 12.62 0.84 10.72
N CYS A 175 13.15 1.79 9.94
CA CYS A 175 13.92 2.93 10.45
C CYS A 175 13.09 3.79 11.41
N CYS A 176 11.85 4.17 11.05
CA CYS A 176 10.96 4.97 11.89
C CYS A 176 10.74 4.30 13.25
N ARG A 177 10.39 3.02 13.26
CA ARG A 177 10.13 2.25 14.50
C ARG A 177 11.37 2.14 15.35
N ARG A 178 12.55 1.96 14.75
CA ARG A 178 13.84 1.98 15.47
C ARG A 178 14.09 3.35 16.13
N LEU A 179 13.68 4.44 15.51
CA LEU A 179 13.75 5.80 16.05
C LEU A 179 12.63 6.12 17.06
N GLY A 180 11.75 5.16 17.38
CA GLY A 180 10.61 5.35 18.29
C GLY A 180 9.45 6.11 17.66
N VAL A 181 9.41 6.24 16.33
CA VAL A 181 8.34 6.91 15.58
C VAL A 181 7.33 5.88 15.09
N PRO A 182 6.03 5.99 15.48
CA PRO A 182 4.99 5.14 14.91
C PRO A 182 4.90 5.31 13.40
N ALA A 183 4.96 4.20 12.66
CA ALA A 183 4.89 4.22 11.20
C ALA A 183 4.08 3.05 10.66
N ARG A 184 3.29 3.32 9.59
CA ARG A 184 2.37 2.37 8.97
C ARG A 184 2.58 2.29 7.47
N TYR A 185 2.29 1.13 6.93
CA TYR A 185 2.30 0.85 5.50
C TYR A 185 0.98 1.26 4.89
N VAL A 186 1.02 1.81 3.69
CA VAL A 186 -0.16 2.18 2.90
C VAL A 186 -0.05 1.54 1.53
N SER A 187 -1.13 0.90 1.10
CA SER A 187 -1.33 0.46 -0.29
C SER A 187 -2.32 1.36 -1.00
N GLY A 188 -2.11 1.57 -2.29
CA GLY A 188 -2.97 2.42 -3.08
C GLY A 188 -2.62 2.46 -4.55
N TYR A 189 -2.96 3.55 -5.19
CA TYR A 189 -2.64 3.83 -6.58
C TYR A 189 -1.92 5.17 -6.69
N VAL A 190 -1.09 5.31 -7.73
CA VAL A 190 -0.46 6.59 -8.08
C VAL A 190 -0.70 6.89 -9.56
N PHE A 191 -1.06 8.14 -9.85
CA PHE A 191 -1.13 8.65 -11.22
C PHE A 191 0.24 9.18 -11.62
N SER A 192 0.83 8.59 -12.67
CA SER A 192 2.12 9.03 -13.22
C SER A 192 1.93 9.52 -14.66
N PRO A 193 2.02 10.83 -14.92
CA PRO A 193 1.94 11.37 -16.27
C PRO A 193 3.03 10.78 -17.18
N GLY A 194 2.66 10.36 -18.39
CA GLY A 194 3.61 9.82 -19.39
C GLY A 194 3.90 8.32 -19.29
N HIS A 195 3.37 7.61 -18.32
CA HIS A 195 3.51 6.15 -18.17
C HIS A 195 2.19 5.41 -18.46
N ALA A 196 1.35 5.97 -19.31
CA ALA A 196 0.03 5.40 -19.67
C ALA A 196 0.10 3.97 -20.27
N GLU A 197 1.27 3.51 -20.69
CA GLU A 197 1.49 2.17 -21.27
C GLU A 197 2.08 1.13 -20.29
N LEU A 198 2.48 1.52 -19.09
CA LEU A 198 3.05 0.62 -18.10
C LEU A 198 2.02 0.32 -17.00
N HIS A 199 1.49 -0.86 -17.04
CA HIS A 199 0.45 -1.51 -16.26
C HIS A 199 0.65 -1.57 -14.74
N VAL A 200 1.32 -0.62 -14.09
CA VAL A 200 1.61 -0.69 -12.64
C VAL A 200 1.27 0.64 -11.97
N ALA A 201 -0.01 0.97 -11.91
CA ALA A 201 -0.50 2.06 -11.07
C ALA A 201 -0.70 1.64 -9.59
N SER A 202 -0.60 0.33 -9.27
CA SER A 202 -0.55 -0.14 -7.88
C SER A 202 0.72 0.36 -7.22
N HIS A 203 0.58 1.00 -6.06
CA HIS A 203 1.68 1.66 -5.39
C HIS A 203 1.63 1.46 -3.88
N ALA A 204 2.76 1.73 -3.24
CA ALA A 204 2.90 1.67 -1.80
C ALA A 204 3.75 2.81 -1.28
N TRP A 205 3.39 3.30 -0.09
CA TRP A 205 4.16 4.31 0.63
C TRP A 205 4.06 4.09 2.14
N ALA A 206 4.72 4.92 2.91
CA ALA A 206 4.65 4.90 4.36
C ALA A 206 4.00 6.17 4.91
N GLU A 207 3.43 6.07 6.09
CA GLU A 207 3.01 7.21 6.88
C GLU A 207 3.64 7.11 8.27
N ALA A 208 4.15 8.24 8.81
CA ALA A 208 4.74 8.33 10.12
C ALA A 208 4.01 9.36 10.99
N TRP A 209 3.87 9.07 12.30
CA TRP A 209 3.17 9.91 13.25
C TRP A 209 4.14 10.87 13.93
N VAL A 210 4.03 12.15 13.62
CA VAL A 210 4.86 13.22 14.20
C VAL A 210 3.99 14.42 14.50
N GLY A 211 4.13 15.02 15.67
CA GLY A 211 3.40 16.23 16.04
C GLY A 211 1.87 16.05 16.02
N GLU A 212 1.40 14.89 16.50
CA GLU A 212 -0.03 14.53 16.56
C GLU A 212 -0.73 14.38 15.20
N ARG A 213 0.06 14.11 14.13
CA ARG A 213 -0.43 13.93 12.76
C ARG A 213 0.29 12.81 12.03
N TRP A 214 -0.38 12.21 11.04
CA TRP A 214 0.23 11.33 10.06
C TRP A 214 0.81 12.15 8.92
N HIS A 215 2.08 11.91 8.60
CA HIS A 215 2.76 12.49 7.45
C HIS A 215 3.11 11.39 6.49
N SER A 216 2.84 11.61 5.20
CA SER A 216 3.08 10.60 4.16
C SER A 216 4.48 10.73 3.56
N PHE A 217 5.07 9.57 3.21
CA PHE A 217 6.41 9.44 2.62
C PHE A 217 6.36 8.41 1.50
N ASP A 218 6.26 8.87 0.27
CA ASP A 218 6.48 8.04 -0.91
C ASP A 218 7.98 7.99 -1.21
N VAL A 219 8.65 7.05 -0.54
CA VAL A 219 10.11 6.91 -0.59
C VAL A 219 10.57 6.49 -1.98
N ALA A 220 9.77 5.71 -2.71
CA ALA A 220 10.11 5.28 -4.06
C ALA A 220 10.18 6.45 -5.06
N ASN A 221 9.39 7.50 -4.84
CA ASN A 221 9.35 8.70 -5.67
C ASN A 221 9.99 9.93 -5.00
N ASP A 222 10.56 9.78 -3.79
CA ASP A 222 11.17 10.86 -2.97
C ASP A 222 10.26 12.09 -2.82
N CYS A 223 8.98 11.85 -2.51
CA CYS A 223 7.98 12.90 -2.34
C CYS A 223 6.95 12.54 -1.24
N PRO A 224 6.17 13.50 -0.72
CA PRO A 224 4.98 13.18 0.04
C PRO A 224 3.89 12.64 -0.89
N ALA A 225 3.04 11.73 -0.39
CA ALA A 225 1.85 11.34 -1.14
C ALA A 225 0.93 12.57 -1.30
N GLY A 226 0.57 12.89 -2.53
CA GLY A 226 -0.16 14.10 -2.94
C GLY A 226 -1.49 13.81 -3.63
N GLU A 227 -1.95 14.75 -4.43
CA GLU A 227 -3.18 14.63 -5.21
C GLU A 227 -3.11 13.56 -6.31
N ASP A 228 -1.91 13.05 -6.61
CA ASP A 228 -1.70 11.94 -7.55
C ASP A 228 -1.91 10.57 -6.89
N HIS A 229 -2.11 10.51 -5.57
CA HIS A 229 -2.21 9.27 -4.81
C HIS A 229 -3.64 9.00 -4.35
N ILE A 230 -4.07 7.75 -4.51
CA ILE A 230 -5.35 7.23 -3.99
C ILE A 230 -5.01 6.15 -2.95
N LYS A 231 -5.38 6.39 -1.69
CA LYS A 231 -5.19 5.45 -0.58
C LYS A 231 -6.30 4.42 -0.55
N LEU A 232 -5.92 3.14 -0.55
CA LEU A 232 -6.87 2.02 -0.42
C LEU A 232 -6.91 1.48 1.00
N ALA A 233 -5.75 1.08 1.53
CA ALA A 233 -5.67 0.43 2.81
C ALA A 233 -4.36 0.77 3.52
N MET A 234 -4.35 0.58 4.85
CA MET A 234 -3.18 0.73 5.69
C MET A 234 -3.04 -0.45 6.65
N GLY A 235 -1.84 -0.67 7.13
CA GLY A 235 -1.54 -1.74 8.08
C GLY A 235 -0.14 -1.60 8.68
N ALA A 236 0.26 -2.56 9.50
CA ALA A 236 1.61 -2.58 10.07
C ALA A 236 2.68 -2.89 9.01
N ASP A 237 2.33 -3.65 7.98
CA ASP A 237 3.15 -3.99 6.82
C ASP A 237 2.27 -4.31 5.61
N TYR A 238 2.90 -4.78 4.52
CA TYR A 238 2.20 -5.20 3.30
C TYR A 238 1.11 -6.26 3.55
N PHE A 239 1.33 -7.23 4.43
CA PHE A 239 0.33 -8.28 4.66
C PHE A 239 -0.98 -7.78 5.20
N ASP A 240 -0.94 -6.77 6.07
CA ASP A 240 -2.13 -6.17 6.64
C ASP A 240 -2.87 -5.28 5.62
N ALA A 241 -2.12 -4.64 4.71
CA ALA A 241 -2.65 -3.69 3.74
C ALA A 241 -2.70 -4.24 2.29
N SER A 242 -2.38 -5.52 2.08
CA SER A 242 -2.37 -6.09 0.72
C SER A 242 -3.74 -5.96 0.04
N PRO A 243 -3.77 -5.54 -1.25
CA PRO A 243 -5.02 -5.37 -2.00
C PRO A 243 -5.86 -6.64 -2.07
N ILE A 244 -5.21 -7.78 -2.31
CA ILE A 244 -5.85 -9.09 -2.34
C ILE A 244 -5.01 -10.07 -1.53
N ARG A 245 -5.67 -10.81 -0.64
CA ARG A 245 -5.07 -11.90 0.11
C ARG A 245 -6.09 -12.99 0.35
N GLY A 246 -5.73 -14.25 0.14
CA GLY A 246 -6.68 -15.33 0.28
C GLY A 246 -6.06 -16.63 0.73
N VAL A 247 -6.96 -17.57 0.97
CA VAL A 247 -6.68 -19.00 1.20
C VAL A 247 -7.46 -19.82 0.19
N ARG A 248 -6.88 -20.94 -0.22
CA ARG A 248 -7.52 -21.83 -1.20
C ARG A 248 -7.28 -23.29 -0.90
N VAL A 249 -8.16 -24.12 -1.42
CA VAL A 249 -8.05 -25.57 -1.38
C VAL A 249 -8.09 -26.12 -2.81
N GLY A 250 -7.04 -26.83 -3.21
CA GLY A 250 -6.86 -27.31 -4.59
C GLY A 250 -6.17 -26.29 -5.49
N GLY A 251 -6.32 -26.41 -6.80
CA GLY A 251 -5.82 -25.52 -7.80
C GLY A 251 -4.43 -25.86 -8.38
N GLY A 252 -3.60 -26.64 -7.69
CA GLY A 252 -2.23 -26.90 -8.14
C GLY A 252 -1.38 -25.62 -8.17
N VAL A 253 -0.57 -25.44 -9.19
CA VAL A 253 0.22 -24.22 -9.40
C VAL A 253 -0.73 -23.04 -9.72
N GLU A 254 -0.45 -21.89 -9.10
CA GLU A 254 -1.17 -20.64 -9.33
C GLU A 254 -0.30 -19.69 -10.16
N SER A 255 -0.90 -19.07 -11.17
CA SER A 255 -0.34 -17.92 -11.86
C SER A 255 -1.25 -16.71 -11.63
N MET A 256 -0.65 -15.54 -11.47
CA MET A 256 -1.39 -14.30 -11.21
C MET A 256 -0.85 -13.19 -12.13
N THR A 257 -1.78 -12.48 -12.76
CA THR A 257 -1.48 -11.21 -13.45
C THR A 257 -2.30 -10.10 -12.82
N ALA A 258 -1.69 -8.95 -12.64
CA ALA A 258 -2.37 -7.76 -12.18
C ALA A 258 -2.03 -6.58 -13.08
N ALA A 259 -3.05 -5.81 -13.46
CA ALA A 259 -2.91 -4.60 -14.23
C ALA A 259 -3.75 -3.51 -13.57
N ALA A 260 -3.15 -2.37 -13.28
CA ALA A 260 -3.86 -1.21 -12.78
C ALA A 260 -3.53 0.01 -13.66
N GLN A 261 -4.56 0.74 -14.04
CA GLN A 261 -4.46 1.97 -14.79
C GLN A 261 -5.10 3.09 -13.99
N VAL A 262 -4.41 4.22 -13.88
CA VAL A 262 -4.95 5.45 -13.32
C VAL A 262 -4.89 6.53 -14.38
N SER A 263 -5.98 7.22 -14.58
CA SER A 263 -6.09 8.31 -15.55
C SER A 263 -6.70 9.56 -14.91
N ARG A 264 -6.24 10.73 -15.35
CA ARG A 264 -6.80 12.01 -14.94
C ARG A 264 -8.02 12.30 -15.80
N LEU A 265 -9.15 12.56 -15.15
CA LEU A 265 -10.34 13.04 -15.84
C LEU A 265 -10.30 14.57 -15.94
N SER A 266 -10.47 15.11 -17.16
CA SER A 266 -10.66 16.54 -17.35
C SER A 266 -12.01 16.93 -16.74
N GLN A 267 -12.04 17.98 -15.92
CA GLN A 267 -13.31 18.59 -15.55
C GLN A 267 -13.93 19.16 -16.82
N GLN A 268 -14.98 18.54 -17.33
CA GLN A 268 -15.82 19.20 -18.31
C GLN A 268 -16.50 20.38 -17.59
N GLN A 269 -16.23 21.59 -18.09
CA GLN A 269 -16.90 22.82 -17.69
C GLN A 269 -18.39 22.77 -18.03
#